data_a7f9d06160daaf0c27114015b5103fd9
#
_entry.id   a7f9d06160daaf0c27114015b5103fd9
#
_cell.length_a   1.000
_cell.length_b   1.000
_cell.length_c   1.000
_cell.angle_alpha   90.00
_cell.angle_beta   90.00
_cell.angle_gamma   90.00
#
_symmetry.space_group_name_H-M   'P 1'
#
loop_
_entity.id
_entity.type
_entity.pdbx_description
1 polymer ?
#
loop_
_entity_poly.entity_id
_entity_poly.type
_entity_poly.pdbx_seq_one_letter_code
_entity_poly.pdbx_strand_id
1 'polypeptide(L)'
;MKFDKIIIKNFKCFDEEGCTLENLKSINIVIGKNNSGKSSLIESIKFLTISEKSFFQNKRNGLIPEVICEHLFNKEQIGNTFPQNTSGGSIGINHNVYGKSFHNSILKYKIEENHNKKFLSIDKPFLQEATQYFNSYLRTIKNPFQNKFFSHLSAERDILPESQNSEIKISTTGIGATNLIQQIINRDVYDSDLIEKTLLNELNKILNPDIYFSRILIQQNDQNIWEIYFENFEDGRIPLSKMGSGVKTVLLVLILLIVKPKIENRNIKDYVFALEELENNLHPSMQRRLYYYLFEFSKKHKCILFLTTHSNIVIDLYNSLETTQIFHINKIDGKTKISSILKQIEFKKILDDLDVRASDILQSNGIIWVEGPSDRTYLNKWINLIDDKLIEGYHYSIMFYGGRLLSNLSFDYDLINNELIPLLKLNTNSFVIMDRDGKTISQKLNDTKLRIQTELGNDNVWITKGREIENYLSNITIENWLENLYKTKVIINNELNIKLEESISNVDKLGKLKYNLNKNKYASEIISFVQLEDLNQLDLNEKINNLVKVIRKWNKI
;
A
#
# COMPACT_ATOMS: atom_id res chain seq x y z
N MET A 1 18.27 9.72 3.11
CA MET A 1 18.70 10.01 1.73
C MET A 1 17.60 10.80 1.05
N LYS A 2 17.91 11.92 0.39
CA LYS A 2 16.90 12.64 -0.38
C LYS A 2 17.00 12.11 -1.81
N PHE A 3 16.01 11.35 -2.24
CA PHE A 3 15.95 10.82 -3.61
C PHE A 3 15.26 11.85 -4.50
N ASP A 4 15.74 11.96 -5.74
CA ASP A 4 15.08 12.73 -6.77
C ASP A 4 13.73 12.08 -7.11
N LYS A 5 12.81 12.86 -7.62
CA LYS A 5 11.56 12.34 -8.16
C LYS A 5 11.84 11.60 -9.46
N ILE A 6 11.34 10.37 -9.59
CA ILE A 6 11.54 9.51 -10.76
C ILE A 6 10.19 9.28 -11.44
N ILE A 7 10.12 9.54 -12.73
CA ILE A 7 8.92 9.35 -13.55
C ILE A 7 9.24 8.32 -14.64
N ILE A 8 8.46 7.24 -14.69
CA ILE A 8 8.61 6.15 -15.66
C ILE A 8 7.44 6.20 -16.62
N LYS A 9 7.71 6.36 -17.93
CA LYS A 9 6.70 6.50 -18.98
C LYS A 9 6.81 5.41 -20.03
N ASN A 10 5.69 5.10 -20.69
CA ASN A 10 5.61 4.21 -21.84
C ASN A 10 6.19 2.81 -21.63
N PHE A 11 6.15 2.29 -20.41
CA PHE A 11 6.70 1.00 -20.05
C PHE A 11 5.62 0.05 -19.59
N LYS A 12 5.38 -1.03 -20.33
CA LYS A 12 4.37 -2.06 -20.00
C LYS A 12 3.00 -1.46 -19.67
N CYS A 13 2.63 -1.38 -18.39
CA CYS A 13 1.36 -0.82 -17.93
C CYS A 13 1.40 0.70 -17.72
N PHE A 14 2.58 1.33 -17.68
CA PHE A 14 2.74 2.78 -17.51
C PHE A 14 2.58 3.51 -18.84
N ASP A 15 1.70 4.48 -18.89
CA ASP A 15 1.37 5.25 -20.11
C ASP A 15 2.26 6.50 -20.32
N GLU A 16 1.81 7.42 -21.17
CA GLU A 16 2.51 8.68 -21.45
C GLU A 16 2.51 9.65 -20.26
N GLU A 17 1.49 9.60 -19.40
CA GLU A 17 1.49 10.37 -18.14
C GLU A 17 2.57 9.82 -17.21
N GLY A 18 2.75 8.50 -17.23
CA GLY A 18 3.76 7.77 -16.48
C GLY A 18 3.38 7.52 -15.03
N CYS A 19 4.26 6.84 -14.34
CA CYS A 19 4.16 6.63 -12.91
C CYS A 19 5.30 7.35 -12.18
N THR A 20 5.00 7.95 -11.04
CA THR A 20 5.92 8.77 -10.29
C THR A 20 6.31 8.10 -8.97
N LEU A 21 7.62 8.03 -8.73
CA LEU A 21 8.21 7.61 -7.46
C LEU A 21 8.80 8.82 -6.76
N GLU A 22 8.27 9.12 -5.58
CA GLU A 22 8.74 10.23 -4.74
C GLU A 22 9.09 9.72 -3.34
N ASN A 23 10.01 10.40 -2.68
CA ASN A 23 10.36 10.14 -1.28
C ASN A 23 10.78 8.69 -0.99
N LEU A 24 11.50 8.06 -1.92
CA LEU A 24 12.09 6.74 -1.70
C LEU A 24 12.86 6.68 -0.38
N LYS A 25 12.68 5.60 0.35
CA LYS A 25 13.31 5.34 1.64
C LYS A 25 14.20 4.09 1.57
N SER A 26 14.73 3.68 2.70
CA SER A 26 15.47 2.41 2.77
C SER A 26 14.54 1.21 2.58
N ILE A 27 13.27 1.32 2.98
CA ILE A 27 12.25 0.29 2.75
C ILE A 27 11.10 0.93 1.95
N ASN A 28 10.77 0.33 0.82
CA ASN A 28 9.72 0.78 -0.08
C ASN A 28 8.73 -0.36 -0.27
N ILE A 29 7.52 -0.18 0.23
CA ILE A 29 6.46 -1.18 0.13
C ILE A 29 5.56 -0.80 -1.04
N VAL A 30 5.29 -1.77 -1.88
CA VAL A 30 4.47 -1.63 -3.08
C VAL A 30 3.21 -2.47 -2.92
N ILE A 31 2.09 -1.81 -2.77
CA ILE A 31 0.78 -2.44 -2.63
C ILE A 31 -0.10 -2.18 -3.85
N GLY A 32 -1.04 -3.06 -4.12
CA GLY A 32 -1.99 -2.92 -5.23
C GLY A 32 -2.58 -4.26 -5.63
N LYS A 33 -3.70 -4.25 -6.33
CA LYS A 33 -4.37 -5.47 -6.82
C LYS A 33 -3.47 -6.27 -7.77
N ASN A 34 -3.80 -7.55 -7.99
CA ASN A 34 -3.12 -8.34 -9.02
C ASN A 34 -3.25 -7.64 -10.38
N ASN A 35 -2.19 -7.72 -11.18
CA ASN A 35 -2.11 -7.07 -12.50
C ASN A 35 -2.21 -5.53 -12.47
N SER A 36 -1.96 -4.88 -11.32
CA SER A 36 -1.92 -3.41 -11.22
C SER A 36 -0.62 -2.79 -11.75
N GLY A 37 0.47 -3.56 -11.84
CA GLY A 37 1.77 -3.07 -12.32
C GLY A 37 2.91 -3.15 -11.30
N LYS A 38 2.74 -3.88 -10.17
CA LYS A 38 3.79 -4.05 -9.14
C LYS A 38 5.09 -4.60 -9.72
N SER A 39 5.02 -5.70 -10.48
CA SER A 39 6.21 -6.30 -11.11
C SER A 39 6.83 -5.39 -12.19
N SER A 40 6.01 -4.61 -12.91
CA SER A 40 6.52 -3.61 -13.85
C SER A 40 7.34 -2.52 -13.13
N LEU A 41 6.92 -2.14 -11.92
CA LEU A 41 7.70 -1.23 -11.10
C LEU A 41 9.04 -1.85 -10.67
N ILE A 42 9.04 -3.10 -10.21
CA ILE A 42 10.26 -3.83 -9.82
C ILE A 42 11.24 -3.92 -11.00
N GLU A 43 10.76 -4.21 -12.21
CA GLU A 43 11.61 -4.22 -13.40
C GLU A 43 12.19 -2.83 -13.73
N SER A 44 11.42 -1.77 -13.49
CA SER A 44 11.91 -0.40 -13.67
C SER A 44 13.03 -0.05 -12.66
N ILE A 45 12.91 -0.51 -11.41
CA ILE A 45 13.96 -0.36 -10.39
C ILE A 45 15.19 -1.19 -10.78
N LYS A 46 15.00 -2.38 -11.36
CA LYS A 46 16.08 -3.20 -11.90
C LYS A 46 16.87 -2.44 -12.97
N PHE A 47 16.18 -1.83 -13.95
CA PHE A 47 16.81 -1.00 -14.97
C PHE A 47 17.61 0.16 -14.36
N LEU A 48 17.05 0.88 -13.39
CA LEU A 48 17.75 1.97 -12.71
C LEU A 48 19.03 1.52 -12.00
N THR A 49 19.12 0.24 -11.66
CA THR A 49 20.24 -0.33 -10.92
C THR A 49 21.31 -0.92 -11.84
N ILE A 50 20.94 -1.72 -12.84
CA ILE A 50 21.86 -2.55 -13.64
C ILE A 50 21.78 -2.37 -15.16
N SER A 51 21.17 -1.31 -15.68
CA SER A 51 21.14 -0.99 -17.13
C SER A 51 20.81 -2.19 -18.03
N GLU A 52 19.57 -2.63 -18.03
CA GLU A 52 19.12 -3.68 -18.96
C GLU A 52 18.54 -3.09 -20.25
N LYS A 53 19.15 -3.44 -21.40
CA LYS A 53 18.63 -3.03 -22.73
C LYS A 53 17.19 -3.52 -22.99
N SER A 54 16.80 -4.65 -22.38
CA SER A 54 15.45 -5.20 -22.45
C SER A 54 14.37 -4.24 -21.96
N PHE A 55 14.70 -3.31 -21.07
CA PHE A 55 13.75 -2.28 -20.60
C PHE A 55 13.18 -1.48 -21.77
N PHE A 56 14.03 -0.98 -22.69
CA PHE A 56 13.59 -0.15 -23.82
C PHE A 56 12.89 -0.95 -24.93
N GLN A 57 12.94 -2.28 -24.89
CA GLN A 57 12.21 -3.15 -25.82
C GLN A 57 10.73 -3.30 -25.42
N ASN A 58 10.38 -3.09 -24.14
CA ASN A 58 9.03 -3.22 -23.61
C ASN A 58 8.18 -1.98 -23.86
N LYS A 59 7.95 -1.67 -25.13
CA LYS A 59 7.17 -0.51 -25.60
C LYS A 59 5.69 -0.62 -25.22
N ARG A 60 5.09 0.51 -24.90
CA ARG A 60 3.64 0.64 -24.79
C ARG A 60 3.08 1.44 -25.98
N ASN A 61 2.10 0.89 -26.68
CA ASN A 61 1.50 1.53 -27.87
C ASN A 61 2.53 1.98 -28.91
N GLY A 62 3.64 1.24 -29.06
CA GLY A 62 4.74 1.58 -29.96
C GLY A 62 5.71 2.65 -29.45
N LEU A 63 5.42 3.30 -28.32
CA LEU A 63 6.28 4.34 -27.73
C LEU A 63 7.41 3.71 -26.92
N ILE A 64 8.60 4.30 -27.05
CA ILE A 64 9.81 3.85 -26.32
C ILE A 64 9.70 4.26 -24.86
N PRO A 65 10.01 3.36 -23.90
CA PRO A 65 10.07 3.69 -22.49
C PRO A 65 10.98 4.86 -22.18
N GLU A 66 10.58 5.68 -21.23
CA GLU A 66 11.35 6.83 -20.77
C GLU A 66 11.43 6.84 -19.24
N VAL A 67 12.61 7.16 -18.74
CA VAL A 67 12.85 7.44 -17.31
C VAL A 67 13.30 8.87 -17.17
N ILE A 68 12.47 9.69 -16.53
CA ILE A 68 12.71 11.12 -16.31
C ILE A 68 12.92 11.32 -14.81
N CYS A 69 13.95 12.06 -14.44
CA CYS A 69 14.22 12.43 -13.05
C CYS A 69 14.07 13.94 -12.87
N GLU A 70 13.50 14.33 -11.73
CA GLU A 70 13.41 15.73 -11.29
C GLU A 70 14.35 15.95 -10.11
N HIS A 71 15.28 16.90 -10.25
CA HIS A 71 16.32 17.21 -9.27
C HIS A 71 16.23 18.67 -8.85
N LEU A 72 16.25 18.94 -7.53
CA LEU A 72 16.26 20.30 -7.00
C LEU A 72 17.67 20.88 -7.07
N PHE A 73 17.83 21.93 -7.86
CA PHE A 73 19.12 22.60 -8.09
C PHE A 73 19.41 23.59 -6.96
N ASN A 74 20.29 23.23 -6.05
CA ASN A 74 20.62 24.02 -4.87
C ASN A 74 21.77 25.00 -5.08
N LYS A 75 22.03 25.88 -4.09
CA LYS A 75 23.05 26.95 -4.19
C LYS A 75 24.47 26.43 -4.40
N GLU A 76 24.86 25.34 -3.75
CA GLU A 76 26.18 24.73 -3.88
C GLU A 76 26.39 24.17 -5.30
N GLN A 77 25.39 23.48 -5.81
CA GLN A 77 25.39 22.92 -7.15
C GLN A 77 25.46 23.99 -8.24
N ILE A 78 24.80 25.12 -8.03
CA ILE A 78 24.87 26.28 -8.91
C ILE A 78 26.32 26.81 -8.98
N GLY A 79 26.98 26.97 -7.83
CA GLY A 79 28.35 27.44 -7.77
C GLY A 79 29.34 26.53 -8.52
N ASN A 80 29.11 25.22 -8.46
CA ASN A 80 29.93 24.24 -9.18
C ASN A 80 29.65 24.22 -10.69
N THR A 81 28.40 24.50 -11.09
CA THR A 81 27.98 24.51 -12.50
C THR A 81 28.30 25.81 -13.19
N PHE A 82 28.15 26.91 -12.47
CA PHE A 82 28.37 28.27 -12.93
C PHE A 82 29.40 28.97 -12.01
N PRO A 83 30.73 28.73 -12.23
CA PRO A 83 31.78 29.21 -11.34
C PRO A 83 31.80 30.73 -11.20
N GLN A 84 32.31 31.20 -10.04
CA GLN A 84 32.55 32.62 -9.81
C GLN A 84 33.65 33.16 -10.73
N ASN A 85 33.54 34.44 -11.06
CA ASN A 85 34.52 35.19 -11.89
C ASN A 85 34.71 34.63 -13.31
N THR A 86 33.79 33.76 -13.78
CA THR A 86 33.82 33.31 -15.18
C THR A 86 32.81 34.13 -15.98
N SER A 87 33.24 34.68 -17.09
CA SER A 87 32.43 35.48 -18.03
C SER A 87 32.76 35.11 -19.45
N GLY A 88 31.84 35.41 -20.37
CA GLY A 88 32.02 35.13 -21.79
C GLY A 88 31.60 33.70 -22.18
N GLY A 89 32.28 33.14 -23.17
CA GLY A 89 31.84 31.86 -23.78
C GLY A 89 30.44 31.97 -24.41
N SER A 90 29.76 30.86 -24.45
CA SER A 90 28.41 30.78 -25.09
C SER A 90 27.31 31.53 -24.35
N ILE A 91 27.47 31.81 -23.04
CA ILE A 91 26.46 32.54 -22.25
C ILE A 91 26.59 34.07 -22.37
N GLY A 92 27.79 34.57 -22.62
CA GLY A 92 28.03 36.00 -22.84
C GLY A 92 27.96 36.92 -21.60
N ILE A 93 27.57 36.39 -20.43
CA ILE A 93 27.42 37.11 -19.16
C ILE A 93 28.18 36.42 -18.03
N ASN A 94 28.30 37.08 -16.86
CA ASN A 94 28.90 36.44 -15.70
C ASN A 94 28.16 35.18 -15.30
N HIS A 95 28.83 34.03 -15.32
CA HIS A 95 28.23 32.72 -15.12
C HIS A 95 27.61 32.58 -13.73
N ASN A 96 28.23 33.08 -12.69
CA ASN A 96 27.68 33.00 -11.34
C ASN A 96 26.40 33.84 -11.18
N VAL A 97 26.34 35.04 -11.78
CA VAL A 97 25.14 35.89 -11.78
C VAL A 97 24.02 35.19 -12.51
N TYR A 98 24.31 34.63 -13.70
CA TYR A 98 23.34 33.83 -14.46
C TYR A 98 22.85 32.60 -13.69
N GLY A 99 23.78 31.84 -13.10
CA GLY A 99 23.47 30.65 -12.32
C GLY A 99 22.59 30.90 -11.10
N LYS A 100 22.72 32.05 -10.42
CA LYS A 100 21.90 32.41 -9.26
C LYS A 100 20.42 32.46 -9.58
N SER A 101 20.03 32.75 -10.82
CA SER A 101 18.63 32.74 -11.26
C SER A 101 17.95 31.37 -11.11
N PHE A 102 18.73 30.27 -11.13
CA PHE A 102 18.25 28.89 -11.03
C PHE A 102 18.19 28.34 -9.60
N HIS A 103 18.42 29.17 -8.59
CA HIS A 103 18.29 28.72 -7.20
C HIS A 103 16.90 28.19 -6.91
N ASN A 104 16.82 26.99 -6.32
CA ASN A 104 15.60 26.23 -6.05
C ASN A 104 14.76 25.88 -7.31
N SER A 105 15.39 25.84 -8.48
CA SER A 105 14.73 25.36 -9.69
C SER A 105 14.74 23.83 -9.76
N ILE A 106 13.74 23.28 -10.45
CA ILE A 106 13.62 21.85 -10.72
C ILE A 106 14.24 21.56 -12.09
N LEU A 107 15.36 20.85 -12.08
CA LEU A 107 16.04 20.38 -13.28
C LEU A 107 15.49 19.00 -13.64
N LYS A 108 15.00 18.85 -14.89
CA LYS A 108 14.53 17.58 -15.43
C LYS A 108 15.54 16.99 -16.39
N TYR A 109 15.82 15.70 -16.21
CA TYR A 109 16.74 14.96 -17.09
C TYR A 109 16.20 13.55 -17.37
N LYS A 110 16.61 13.01 -18.51
CA LYS A 110 16.29 11.64 -18.93
C LYS A 110 17.47 10.72 -18.68
N ILE A 111 17.20 9.51 -18.24
CA ILE A 111 18.17 8.42 -18.17
C ILE A 111 18.09 7.61 -19.46
N GLU A 112 19.21 7.48 -20.18
CA GLU A 112 19.35 6.71 -21.42
C GLU A 112 19.76 5.24 -21.15
N GLU A 113 19.79 4.41 -22.19
CA GLU A 113 20.11 2.96 -22.09
C GLU A 113 21.42 2.64 -21.36
N ASN A 114 22.43 3.49 -21.54
CA ASN A 114 23.76 3.35 -20.92
C ASN A 114 23.88 4.10 -19.58
N HIS A 115 22.75 4.44 -18.96
CA HIS A 115 22.66 5.28 -17.77
C HIS A 115 23.24 6.69 -17.91
N ASN A 116 23.55 7.14 -19.12
CA ASN A 116 23.86 8.54 -19.37
C ASN A 116 22.63 9.41 -19.07
N LYS A 117 22.90 10.60 -18.56
CA LYS A 117 21.89 11.58 -18.22
C LYS A 117 21.89 12.68 -19.27
N LYS A 118 20.70 12.97 -19.80
CA LYS A 118 20.48 14.03 -20.79
C LYS A 118 19.54 15.07 -20.22
N PHE A 119 19.95 16.30 -20.21
CA PHE A 119 19.12 17.45 -19.83
C PHE A 119 17.88 17.54 -20.72
N LEU A 120 16.74 17.80 -20.12
CA LEU A 120 15.47 18.02 -20.79
C LEU A 120 15.00 19.47 -20.64
N SER A 121 14.85 19.92 -19.41
CA SER A 121 14.33 21.25 -19.10
C SER A 121 14.67 21.68 -17.68
N ILE A 122 14.48 22.95 -17.41
CA ILE A 122 14.46 23.54 -16.07
C ILE A 122 13.23 24.43 -15.96
N ASP A 123 12.65 24.55 -14.79
CA ASP A 123 11.38 25.27 -14.55
C ASP A 123 11.46 26.80 -14.64
N LYS A 124 12.62 27.32 -15.07
CA LYS A 124 12.87 28.74 -15.32
C LYS A 124 13.37 28.98 -16.74
N PRO A 125 13.13 30.16 -17.33
CA PRO A 125 13.69 30.53 -18.62
C PRO A 125 15.21 30.42 -18.62
N PHE A 126 15.78 29.83 -19.67
CA PHE A 126 17.23 29.66 -19.81
C PHE A 126 17.69 29.87 -21.26
N LEU A 127 18.97 30.26 -21.39
CA LEU A 127 19.62 30.35 -22.68
C LEU A 127 19.95 28.95 -23.20
N GLN A 128 19.67 28.67 -24.47
CA GLN A 128 19.84 27.32 -25.04
C GLN A 128 21.31 26.87 -24.97
N GLU A 129 22.23 27.82 -25.05
CA GLU A 129 23.69 27.64 -24.89
C GLU A 129 24.08 27.14 -23.49
N ALA A 130 23.26 27.40 -22.47
CA ALA A 130 23.48 26.91 -21.12
C ALA A 130 23.27 25.40 -20.98
N THR A 131 22.62 24.75 -21.95
CA THR A 131 22.34 23.29 -21.95
C THR A 131 23.61 22.45 -21.74
N GLN A 132 24.75 22.88 -22.28
CA GLN A 132 26.03 22.20 -22.10
C GLN A 132 26.48 22.19 -20.63
N TYR A 133 26.24 23.27 -19.88
CA TYR A 133 26.58 23.38 -18.46
C TYR A 133 25.67 22.48 -17.61
N PHE A 134 24.37 22.43 -17.92
CA PHE A 134 23.46 21.50 -17.25
C PHE A 134 23.84 20.04 -17.53
N ASN A 135 24.14 19.68 -18.77
CA ASN A 135 24.60 18.33 -19.12
C ASN A 135 25.95 17.99 -18.40
N SER A 136 26.87 18.95 -18.31
CA SER A 136 28.11 18.75 -17.56
C SER A 136 27.84 18.52 -16.08
N TYR A 137 26.93 19.29 -15.48
CA TYR A 137 26.50 19.11 -14.10
C TYR A 137 25.82 17.74 -13.87
N LEU A 138 24.96 17.29 -14.78
CA LEU A 138 24.26 16.00 -14.68
C LEU A 138 25.23 14.81 -14.58
N ARG A 139 26.46 14.93 -15.12
CA ARG A 139 27.50 13.90 -14.98
C ARG A 139 27.98 13.76 -13.52
N THR A 140 27.85 14.81 -12.73
CA THR A 140 28.26 14.84 -11.32
C THR A 140 27.16 14.31 -10.38
N ILE A 141 25.89 14.35 -10.80
CA ILE A 141 24.78 13.82 -10.02
C ILE A 141 24.89 12.30 -9.95
N LYS A 142 24.94 11.76 -8.74
CA LYS A 142 24.87 10.31 -8.54
C LYS A 142 23.42 9.86 -8.53
N ASN A 143 23.05 8.96 -9.44
CA ASN A 143 21.80 8.21 -9.31
C ASN A 143 21.87 7.39 -8.01
N PRO A 144 20.86 7.44 -7.12
CA PRO A 144 20.86 6.68 -5.87
C PRO A 144 20.98 5.15 -6.07
N PHE A 145 20.63 4.67 -7.25
CA PHE A 145 20.79 3.27 -7.65
C PHE A 145 22.11 2.99 -8.39
N GLN A 146 22.87 4.03 -8.76
CA GLN A 146 24.11 3.86 -9.51
C GLN A 146 25.16 3.12 -8.67
N ASN A 147 25.85 2.16 -9.30
CA ASN A 147 26.83 1.29 -8.65
C ASN A 147 26.27 0.40 -7.55
N LYS A 148 24.96 0.15 -7.56
CA LYS A 148 24.34 -0.85 -6.70
C LYS A 148 24.12 -2.15 -7.47
N PHE A 149 24.00 -3.23 -6.71
CA PHE A 149 23.68 -4.57 -7.22
C PHE A 149 22.20 -4.84 -7.01
N PHE A 150 21.56 -5.47 -7.97
CA PHE A 150 20.16 -5.84 -7.88
C PHE A 150 20.00 -7.33 -7.54
N SER A 151 19.22 -7.61 -6.54
CA SER A 151 18.85 -8.97 -6.17
C SER A 151 17.34 -9.09 -6.05
N HIS A 152 16.75 -10.05 -6.74
CA HIS A 152 15.31 -10.18 -6.89
C HIS A 152 14.84 -11.58 -6.53
N LEU A 153 13.76 -11.67 -5.77
CA LEU A 153 13.02 -12.88 -5.46
C LEU A 153 11.57 -12.69 -5.91
N SER A 154 11.14 -13.52 -6.86
CA SER A 154 9.77 -13.47 -7.40
C SER A 154 8.74 -14.07 -6.44
N ALA A 155 7.44 -13.79 -6.73
CA ALA A 155 6.34 -14.35 -5.96
C ALA A 155 6.29 -15.89 -6.06
N GLU A 156 6.50 -16.42 -7.28
CA GLU A 156 6.66 -17.86 -7.50
C GLU A 156 8.11 -18.26 -7.22
N ARG A 157 8.29 -19.08 -6.20
CA ARG A 157 9.63 -19.52 -5.75
C ARG A 157 9.57 -20.85 -5.03
N ASP A 158 10.61 -21.63 -5.21
CA ASP A 158 10.84 -22.87 -4.47
C ASP A 158 12.34 -23.21 -4.37
N ILE A 159 12.69 -24.07 -3.44
CA ILE A 159 13.99 -24.74 -3.38
C ILE A 159 13.74 -26.22 -3.70
N LEU A 160 14.33 -26.67 -4.78
CA LEU A 160 14.21 -28.04 -5.25
C LEU A 160 15.54 -28.78 -5.07
N PRO A 161 15.53 -30.12 -4.96
CA PRO A 161 16.71 -30.91 -5.16
C PRO A 161 17.31 -30.67 -6.56
N GLU A 162 18.63 -30.56 -6.66
CA GLU A 162 19.32 -30.15 -7.90
C GLU A 162 20.47 -31.09 -8.23
N SER A 163 20.67 -31.38 -9.52
CA SER A 163 21.89 -32.01 -10.00
C SER A 163 23.06 -31.04 -9.88
N GLN A 164 24.28 -31.60 -9.75
CA GLN A 164 25.48 -30.77 -9.59
C GLN A 164 25.67 -29.83 -10.79
N ASN A 165 25.87 -28.54 -10.48
CA ASN A 165 26.22 -27.52 -11.47
C ASN A 165 27.48 -26.78 -11.00
N SER A 166 28.37 -26.46 -11.91
CA SER A 166 29.57 -25.68 -11.62
C SER A 166 29.31 -24.17 -11.44
N GLU A 167 28.21 -23.66 -12.00
CA GLU A 167 27.85 -22.24 -11.95
C GLU A 167 27.11 -21.90 -10.63
N ILE A 168 27.65 -20.95 -9.89
CA ILE A 168 27.03 -20.43 -8.66
C ILE A 168 26.12 -19.27 -9.03
N LYS A 169 24.87 -19.59 -9.40
CA LYS A 169 23.87 -18.59 -9.76
C LYS A 169 22.51 -18.98 -9.23
N ILE A 170 21.88 -18.08 -8.51
CA ILE A 170 20.50 -18.25 -8.05
C ILE A 170 19.59 -17.44 -8.97
N SER A 171 18.55 -18.11 -9.47
CA SER A 171 17.47 -17.44 -10.23
C SER A 171 16.53 -16.68 -9.29
N THR A 172 15.66 -15.85 -9.88
CA THR A 172 14.59 -15.15 -9.13
C THR A 172 13.57 -16.09 -8.52
N THR A 173 13.47 -17.32 -9.00
CA THR A 173 12.56 -18.37 -8.50
C THR A 173 13.18 -19.28 -7.45
N GLY A 174 14.48 -19.14 -7.17
CA GLY A 174 15.20 -19.97 -6.18
C GLY A 174 15.99 -21.14 -6.77
N ILE A 175 15.88 -21.41 -8.07
CA ILE A 175 16.71 -22.42 -8.75
C ILE A 175 18.19 -22.04 -8.60
N GLY A 176 19.03 -23.00 -8.28
CA GLY A 176 20.45 -22.84 -7.97
C GLY A 176 20.77 -22.71 -6.47
N ALA A 177 19.74 -22.61 -5.61
CA ALA A 177 19.95 -22.46 -4.17
C ALA A 177 20.56 -23.71 -3.53
N THR A 178 20.11 -24.91 -3.93
CA THR A 178 20.67 -26.17 -3.45
C THR A 178 22.11 -26.33 -3.87
N ASN A 179 22.43 -26.04 -5.14
CA ASN A 179 23.80 -26.06 -5.65
C ASN A 179 24.72 -25.05 -4.95
N LEU A 180 24.21 -23.85 -4.66
CA LEU A 180 24.98 -22.86 -3.91
C LEU A 180 25.39 -23.39 -2.53
N ILE A 181 24.42 -23.90 -1.75
CA ILE A 181 24.68 -24.46 -0.42
C ILE A 181 25.64 -25.64 -0.51
N GLN A 182 25.44 -26.53 -1.50
CA GLN A 182 26.32 -27.68 -1.76
C GLN A 182 27.79 -27.24 -2.00
N GLN A 183 27.98 -26.23 -2.82
CA GLN A 183 29.33 -25.77 -3.13
C GLN A 183 29.99 -25.07 -1.92
N ILE A 184 29.25 -24.33 -1.11
CA ILE A 184 29.79 -23.64 0.07
C ILE A 184 30.22 -24.65 1.14
N ILE A 185 29.41 -25.70 1.38
CA ILE A 185 29.71 -26.71 2.40
C ILE A 185 30.85 -27.63 1.97
N ASN A 186 30.95 -27.98 0.67
CA ASN A 186 31.84 -29.05 0.22
C ASN A 186 33.12 -28.61 -0.51
N ARG A 187 33.34 -27.29 -0.72
CA ARG A 187 34.55 -26.76 -1.34
C ARG A 187 35.37 -25.93 -0.38
N ASP A 188 36.67 -26.21 -0.33
CA ASP A 188 37.62 -25.52 0.56
C ASP A 188 37.77 -24.02 0.27
N VAL A 189 37.34 -23.55 -0.91
CA VAL A 189 37.39 -22.13 -1.30
C VAL A 189 36.41 -21.28 -0.50
N TYR A 190 35.39 -21.89 0.09
CA TYR A 190 34.34 -21.21 0.83
C TYR A 190 34.36 -21.60 2.30
N ASP A 191 33.98 -20.65 3.15
CA ASP A 191 33.79 -20.86 4.57
C ASP A 191 32.42 -21.52 4.82
N SER A 192 32.40 -22.80 5.21
CA SER A 192 31.18 -23.55 5.50
C SER A 192 30.40 -22.95 6.68
N ASP A 193 31.08 -22.26 7.62
CA ASP A 193 30.46 -21.57 8.76
C ASP A 193 29.42 -20.51 8.31
N LEU A 194 29.53 -20.04 7.06
CA LEU A 194 28.52 -19.15 6.48
C LEU A 194 27.14 -19.82 6.42
N ILE A 195 27.09 -21.12 6.11
CA ILE A 195 25.84 -21.90 6.05
C ILE A 195 25.54 -22.52 7.41
N GLU A 196 26.51 -23.28 7.96
CA GLU A 196 26.30 -24.14 9.13
C GLU A 196 26.08 -23.34 10.40
N LYS A 197 26.60 -22.11 10.51
CA LYS A 197 26.44 -21.24 11.66
C LYS A 197 25.66 -19.97 11.35
N THR A 198 26.13 -19.16 10.40
CA THR A 198 25.54 -17.82 10.17
C THR A 198 24.13 -17.92 9.62
N LEU A 199 23.93 -18.63 8.51
CA LEU A 199 22.61 -18.78 7.88
C LEU A 199 21.64 -19.52 8.81
N LEU A 200 22.08 -20.60 9.46
CA LEU A 200 21.27 -21.37 10.40
C LEU A 200 20.80 -20.53 11.58
N ASN A 201 21.68 -19.74 12.19
CA ASN A 201 21.32 -18.87 13.30
C ASN A 201 20.29 -17.80 12.89
N GLU A 202 20.48 -17.19 11.73
CA GLU A 202 19.52 -16.17 11.25
C GLU A 202 18.17 -16.81 10.86
N LEU A 203 18.19 -18.04 10.30
CA LEU A 203 16.99 -18.82 10.03
C LEU A 203 16.19 -19.10 11.32
N ASN A 204 16.89 -19.62 12.35
CA ASN A 204 16.27 -19.93 13.63
C ASN A 204 15.69 -18.69 14.33
N LYS A 205 16.26 -17.49 14.17
CA LYS A 205 15.68 -16.25 14.72
C LYS A 205 14.29 -15.95 14.15
N ILE A 206 14.04 -16.30 12.89
CA ILE A 206 12.75 -16.05 12.25
C ILE A 206 11.77 -17.19 12.54
N LEU A 207 12.25 -18.43 12.56
CA LEU A 207 11.39 -19.60 12.72
C LEU A 207 10.97 -19.84 14.18
N ASN A 208 11.79 -19.47 15.16
CA ASN A 208 11.44 -19.60 16.58
C ASN A 208 10.22 -18.73 16.95
N PRO A 209 9.24 -19.20 17.76
CA PRO A 209 9.24 -20.48 18.51
C PRO A 209 8.66 -21.69 17.76
N ASP A 210 8.24 -21.54 16.50
CA ASP A 210 7.49 -22.60 15.80
C ASP A 210 8.37 -23.84 15.51
N ILE A 211 9.64 -23.61 15.11
CA ILE A 211 10.61 -24.65 14.76
C ILE A 211 12.02 -24.16 15.09
N TYR A 212 12.89 -25.10 15.54
CA TYR A 212 14.31 -24.87 15.75
C TYR A 212 15.15 -25.98 15.11
N PHE A 213 16.12 -25.60 14.29
CA PHE A 213 17.04 -26.54 13.64
C PHE A 213 18.42 -26.47 14.29
N SER A 214 19.00 -27.64 14.59
CA SER A 214 20.35 -27.77 15.14
C SER A 214 21.41 -27.75 14.05
N ARG A 215 21.10 -28.21 12.84
CA ARG A 215 22.04 -28.30 11.71
C ARG A 215 21.36 -28.13 10.36
N ILE A 216 22.13 -27.60 9.39
CA ILE A 216 21.87 -27.68 7.96
C ILE A 216 22.86 -28.68 7.37
N LEU A 217 22.37 -29.59 6.57
CA LEU A 217 23.15 -30.63 5.90
C LEU A 217 22.81 -30.65 4.41
N ILE A 218 23.74 -31.14 3.60
CA ILE A 218 23.51 -31.37 2.19
C ILE A 218 23.93 -32.79 1.85
N GLN A 219 23.05 -33.54 1.19
CA GLN A 219 23.31 -34.95 0.83
C GLN A 219 22.96 -35.17 -0.62
N GLN A 220 23.70 -36.09 -1.26
CA GLN A 220 23.46 -36.56 -2.61
C GLN A 220 22.72 -37.90 -2.55
N ASN A 221 21.67 -38.05 -3.36
CA ASN A 221 20.96 -39.33 -3.50
C ASN A 221 21.61 -40.22 -4.58
N ASP A 222 21.10 -41.42 -4.73
CA ASP A 222 21.60 -42.41 -5.70
C ASP A 222 21.48 -41.96 -7.17
N GLN A 223 20.67 -40.93 -7.46
CA GLN A 223 20.50 -40.34 -8.79
C GLN A 223 21.44 -39.15 -9.02
N ASN A 224 22.42 -38.92 -8.17
CA ASN A 224 23.33 -37.79 -8.20
C ASN A 224 22.64 -36.42 -8.03
N ILE A 225 21.50 -36.39 -7.36
CA ILE A 225 20.76 -35.17 -7.05
C ILE A 225 21.06 -34.73 -5.61
N TRP A 226 21.46 -33.49 -5.43
CA TRP A 226 21.72 -32.89 -4.14
C TRP A 226 20.44 -32.36 -3.50
N GLU A 227 20.26 -32.58 -2.20
CA GLU A 227 19.15 -32.11 -1.44
C GLU A 227 19.61 -31.55 -0.08
N ILE A 228 18.96 -30.44 0.36
CA ILE A 228 19.20 -29.84 1.65
C ILE A 228 18.39 -30.59 2.70
N TYR A 229 19.00 -30.85 3.85
CA TYR A 229 18.36 -31.46 5.01
C TYR A 229 18.53 -30.55 6.21
N PHE A 230 17.53 -30.51 7.04
CA PHE A 230 17.59 -29.91 8.35
C PHE A 230 17.50 -30.99 9.41
N GLU A 231 18.20 -30.79 10.52
CA GLU A 231 18.15 -31.67 11.68
C GLU A 231 17.55 -30.92 12.87
N ASN A 232 16.55 -31.51 13.52
CA ASN A 232 16.01 -31.05 14.78
C ASN A 232 16.07 -32.18 15.82
N PHE A 233 15.81 -31.84 17.10
CA PHE A 233 15.91 -32.81 18.18
C PHE A 233 14.74 -33.80 18.24
N GLU A 234 13.58 -33.43 17.68
CA GLU A 234 12.34 -34.21 17.76
C GLU A 234 12.20 -35.19 16.60
N ASP A 235 12.41 -34.73 15.37
CA ASP A 235 12.12 -35.48 14.14
C ASP A 235 13.39 -36.02 13.45
N GLY A 236 14.58 -35.66 13.93
CA GLY A 236 15.85 -36.02 13.30
C GLY A 236 16.09 -35.24 12.01
N ARG A 237 16.50 -35.96 10.94
CA ARG A 237 16.81 -35.35 9.62
C ARG A 237 15.58 -35.29 8.73
N ILE A 238 15.23 -34.12 8.28
CA ILE A 238 14.09 -33.86 7.40
C ILE A 238 14.60 -33.21 6.11
N PRO A 239 14.32 -33.80 4.92
CA PRO A 239 14.66 -33.16 3.65
C PRO A 239 13.80 -31.92 3.44
N LEU A 240 14.41 -30.84 2.90
CA LEU A 240 13.74 -29.57 2.65
C LEU A 240 12.55 -29.70 1.68
N SER A 241 12.62 -30.65 0.73
CA SER A 241 11.51 -30.92 -0.19
C SER A 241 10.21 -31.34 0.51
N LYS A 242 10.31 -31.95 1.70
CA LYS A 242 9.16 -32.36 2.53
C LYS A 242 8.70 -31.29 3.53
N MET A 243 9.43 -30.18 3.63
CA MET A 243 9.06 -29.07 4.50
C MET A 243 8.06 -28.13 3.85
N GLY A 244 7.31 -27.41 4.68
CA GLY A 244 6.39 -26.38 4.23
C GLY A 244 7.11 -25.27 3.47
N SER A 245 6.41 -24.68 2.49
CA SER A 245 6.91 -23.57 1.66
C SER A 245 7.37 -22.35 2.45
N GLY A 246 6.88 -22.18 3.68
CA GLY A 246 7.28 -21.10 4.57
C GLY A 246 8.77 -21.17 4.92
N VAL A 247 9.29 -22.33 5.32
CA VAL A 247 10.72 -22.52 5.62
C VAL A 247 11.58 -22.25 4.40
N LYS A 248 11.16 -22.75 3.23
CA LYS A 248 11.85 -22.52 1.95
C LYS A 248 11.89 -21.03 1.59
N THR A 249 10.79 -20.31 1.79
CA THR A 249 10.74 -18.86 1.55
C THR A 249 11.71 -18.10 2.44
N VAL A 250 11.70 -18.36 3.75
CA VAL A 250 12.63 -17.72 4.70
C VAL A 250 14.08 -18.03 4.35
N LEU A 251 14.37 -19.29 4.03
CA LEU A 251 15.71 -19.72 3.62
C LEU A 251 16.19 -18.98 2.36
N LEU A 252 15.35 -18.86 1.31
CA LEU A 252 15.69 -18.12 0.09
C LEU A 252 15.95 -16.65 0.36
N VAL A 253 15.13 -16.01 1.17
CA VAL A 253 15.33 -14.60 1.56
C VAL A 253 16.68 -14.43 2.24
N LEU A 254 17.04 -15.29 3.19
CA LEU A 254 18.32 -15.22 3.89
C LEU A 254 19.52 -15.53 2.99
N ILE A 255 19.38 -16.48 2.08
CA ILE A 255 20.42 -16.75 1.07
C ILE A 255 20.70 -15.50 0.24
N LEU A 256 19.66 -14.80 -0.24
CA LEU A 256 19.82 -13.59 -1.05
C LEU A 256 20.38 -12.42 -0.25
N LEU A 257 19.99 -12.27 1.02
CA LEU A 257 20.41 -11.15 1.85
C LEU A 257 21.84 -11.32 2.41
N ILE A 258 22.22 -12.55 2.76
CA ILE A 258 23.44 -12.82 3.53
C ILE A 258 24.46 -13.58 2.69
N VAL A 259 24.05 -14.73 2.13
CA VAL A 259 25.00 -15.64 1.47
C VAL A 259 25.48 -15.08 0.16
N LYS A 260 24.57 -14.63 -0.71
CA LYS A 260 24.92 -14.07 -2.02
C LYS A 260 25.91 -12.90 -1.96
N PRO A 261 25.71 -11.84 -1.12
CA PRO A 261 26.68 -10.77 -1.03
C PRO A 261 28.08 -11.24 -0.56
N LYS A 262 28.12 -12.21 0.35
CA LYS A 262 29.39 -12.78 0.85
C LYS A 262 30.14 -13.53 -0.24
N ILE A 263 29.47 -14.39 -1.00
CA ILE A 263 30.07 -15.15 -2.12
C ILE A 263 30.55 -14.21 -3.22
N GLU A 264 29.78 -13.18 -3.53
CA GLU A 264 30.15 -12.17 -4.53
C GLU A 264 31.20 -11.18 -4.01
N ASN A 265 31.65 -11.31 -2.78
CA ASN A 265 32.59 -10.41 -2.09
C ASN A 265 32.15 -8.94 -2.18
N ARG A 266 30.86 -8.68 -1.90
CA ARG A 266 30.22 -7.38 -2.00
C ARG A 266 29.64 -6.92 -0.68
N ASN A 267 29.57 -5.61 -0.47
CA ASN A 267 28.96 -5.06 0.73
C ASN A 267 27.44 -5.04 0.59
N ILE A 268 26.71 -5.48 1.61
CA ILE A 268 25.22 -5.52 1.64
C ILE A 268 24.61 -4.13 1.39
N LYS A 269 25.24 -3.05 1.88
CA LYS A 269 24.76 -1.67 1.66
C LYS A 269 24.65 -1.28 0.18
N ASP A 270 25.38 -1.97 -0.69
CA ASP A 270 25.40 -1.70 -2.11
C ASP A 270 24.37 -2.50 -2.91
N TYR A 271 23.49 -3.23 -2.19
CA TYR A 271 22.38 -3.96 -2.81
C TYR A 271 21.06 -3.20 -2.75
N VAL A 272 20.29 -3.39 -3.82
CA VAL A 272 18.85 -3.17 -3.89
C VAL A 272 18.18 -4.55 -3.96
N PHE A 273 17.45 -4.90 -2.93
CA PHE A 273 16.72 -6.16 -2.87
C PHE A 273 15.25 -5.91 -3.23
N ALA A 274 14.73 -6.64 -4.19
CA ALA A 274 13.32 -6.68 -4.56
C ALA A 274 12.75 -8.04 -4.17
N LEU A 275 11.80 -8.06 -3.26
CA LEU A 275 11.20 -9.28 -2.72
C LEU A 275 9.70 -9.23 -2.93
N GLU A 276 9.16 -10.17 -3.74
CA GLU A 276 7.75 -10.16 -4.10
C GLU A 276 6.95 -11.12 -3.23
N GLU A 277 5.83 -10.62 -2.69
CA GLU A 277 4.75 -11.37 -2.01
C GLU A 277 5.28 -12.44 -1.05
N LEU A 278 6.17 -12.04 -0.13
CA LEU A 278 6.79 -12.97 0.82
C LEU A 278 5.77 -13.65 1.74
N GLU A 279 4.60 -13.05 1.92
CA GLU A 279 3.50 -13.58 2.72
C GLU A 279 2.89 -14.87 2.16
N ASN A 280 3.09 -15.17 0.88
CA ASN A 280 2.53 -16.37 0.26
C ASN A 280 2.99 -17.62 1.02
N ASN A 281 2.00 -18.40 1.49
CA ASN A 281 2.20 -19.62 2.27
C ASN A 281 2.89 -19.46 3.63
N LEU A 282 2.94 -18.24 4.19
CA LEU A 282 3.41 -17.98 5.56
C LEU A 282 2.24 -17.80 6.53
N HIS A 283 2.33 -18.46 7.68
CA HIS A 283 1.41 -18.17 8.79
C HIS A 283 1.58 -16.71 9.26
N PRO A 284 0.51 -16.00 9.67
CA PRO A 284 0.57 -14.60 10.11
C PRO A 284 1.67 -14.28 11.13
N SER A 285 1.93 -15.17 12.08
CA SER A 285 3.00 -14.99 13.09
C SER A 285 4.39 -14.99 12.44
N MET A 286 4.62 -15.89 11.49
CA MET A 286 5.88 -15.97 10.74
C MET A 286 6.05 -14.79 9.79
N GLN A 287 4.97 -14.29 9.17
CA GLN A 287 5.00 -13.05 8.40
C GLN A 287 5.53 -11.89 9.26
N ARG A 288 4.95 -11.67 10.46
CA ARG A 288 5.41 -10.60 11.37
C ARG A 288 6.89 -10.72 11.70
N ARG A 289 7.37 -11.92 12.02
CA ARG A 289 8.78 -12.15 12.35
C ARG A 289 9.72 -11.90 11.16
N LEU A 290 9.37 -12.40 9.98
CA LEU A 290 10.15 -12.19 8.76
C LEU A 290 10.24 -10.70 8.40
N TYR A 291 9.10 -10.00 8.37
CA TYR A 291 9.09 -8.58 8.03
C TYR A 291 9.77 -7.71 9.09
N TYR A 292 9.62 -8.03 10.37
CA TYR A 292 10.38 -7.36 11.43
C TYR A 292 11.90 -7.58 11.26
N TYR A 293 12.30 -8.80 10.92
CA TYR A 293 13.70 -9.12 10.60
C TYR A 293 14.21 -8.27 9.44
N LEU A 294 13.46 -8.15 8.35
CA LEU A 294 13.81 -7.32 7.19
C LEU A 294 13.99 -5.84 7.56
N PHE A 295 13.15 -5.33 8.44
CA PHE A 295 13.27 -3.97 8.96
C PHE A 295 14.59 -3.78 9.70
N GLU A 296 14.89 -4.62 10.67
CA GLU A 296 16.13 -4.55 11.45
C GLU A 296 17.36 -4.78 10.56
N PHE A 297 17.27 -5.69 9.60
CA PHE A 297 18.32 -5.95 8.63
C PHE A 297 18.62 -4.72 7.77
N SER A 298 17.60 -4.07 7.21
CA SER A 298 17.78 -2.86 6.40
C SER A 298 18.39 -1.71 7.20
N LYS A 299 17.93 -1.52 8.44
CA LYS A 299 18.45 -0.52 9.37
C LYS A 299 19.93 -0.74 9.68
N LYS A 300 20.29 -1.99 10.00
CA LYS A 300 21.68 -2.39 10.32
C LYS A 300 22.62 -2.24 9.14
N HIS A 301 22.22 -2.72 7.96
CA HIS A 301 23.08 -2.82 6.79
C HIS A 301 22.95 -1.64 5.82
N LYS A 302 21.98 -0.72 6.02
CA LYS A 302 21.70 0.46 5.17
C LYS A 302 21.47 0.10 3.70
N CYS A 303 20.95 -1.08 3.42
CA CYS A 303 20.53 -1.51 2.08
C CYS A 303 19.13 -0.96 1.73
N ILE A 304 18.78 -1.06 0.44
CA ILE A 304 17.46 -0.64 -0.05
C ILE A 304 16.61 -1.88 -0.28
N LEU A 305 15.41 -1.88 0.27
CA LEU A 305 14.41 -2.94 0.07
C LEU A 305 13.21 -2.40 -0.73
N PHE A 306 12.77 -3.16 -1.71
CA PHE A 306 11.46 -3.05 -2.36
C PHE A 306 10.68 -4.32 -2.05
N LEU A 307 9.52 -4.17 -1.41
CA LEU A 307 8.67 -5.27 -0.97
C LEU A 307 7.31 -5.14 -1.66
N THR A 308 6.91 -6.10 -2.48
CA THR A 308 5.53 -6.14 -2.95
C THR A 308 4.70 -7.00 -2.01
N THR A 309 3.49 -6.56 -1.68
CA THR A 309 2.64 -7.29 -0.73
C THR A 309 1.15 -7.02 -0.94
N HIS A 310 0.34 -8.00 -0.54
CA HIS A 310 -1.10 -7.90 -0.33
C HIS A 310 -1.46 -8.10 1.15
N SER A 311 -0.48 -8.27 2.03
CA SER A 311 -0.71 -8.58 3.44
C SER A 311 -1.05 -7.33 4.25
N ASN A 312 -2.19 -7.35 4.91
CA ASN A 312 -2.60 -6.34 5.87
C ASN A 312 -1.58 -6.22 7.00
N ILE A 313 -1.03 -7.36 7.45
CA ILE A 313 -0.02 -7.43 8.51
C ILE A 313 1.22 -6.59 8.15
N VAL A 314 1.65 -6.65 6.90
CA VAL A 314 2.82 -5.91 6.43
C VAL A 314 2.55 -4.42 6.39
N ILE A 315 1.37 -4.03 5.89
CA ILE A 315 0.95 -2.62 5.83
C ILE A 315 0.90 -2.02 7.25
N ASP A 316 0.25 -2.73 8.18
CA ASP A 316 0.12 -2.27 9.57
C ASP A 316 1.47 -2.19 10.28
N LEU A 317 2.35 -3.16 10.07
CA LEU A 317 3.68 -3.19 10.68
C LEU A 317 4.55 -2.00 10.25
N TYR A 318 4.53 -1.65 8.97
CA TYR A 318 5.42 -0.65 8.40
C TYR A 318 4.84 0.76 8.32
N ASN A 319 3.51 0.91 8.46
CA ASN A 319 2.83 2.21 8.35
C ASN A 319 3.33 3.26 9.37
N SER A 320 3.87 2.83 10.51
CA SER A 320 4.34 3.72 11.58
C SER A 320 5.84 4.05 11.52
N LEU A 321 6.59 3.52 10.55
CA LEU A 321 8.05 3.61 10.54
C LEU A 321 8.55 4.73 9.61
N GLU A 322 9.30 5.69 10.15
CA GLU A 322 9.87 6.81 9.39
C GLU A 322 10.79 6.40 8.23
N THR A 323 11.42 5.24 8.32
CA THR A 323 12.33 4.69 7.30
C THR A 323 11.64 4.00 6.14
N THR A 324 10.30 3.97 6.16
CA THR A 324 9.47 3.26 5.19
C THR A 324 8.70 4.23 4.32
N GLN A 325 8.52 3.87 3.04
CA GLN A 325 7.62 4.51 2.09
C GLN A 325 6.65 3.47 1.56
N ILE A 326 5.36 3.80 1.51
CA ILE A 326 4.34 2.95 0.90
C ILE A 326 3.89 3.56 -0.41
N PHE A 327 3.92 2.77 -1.48
CA PHE A 327 3.42 3.10 -2.80
C PHE A 327 2.17 2.26 -3.09
N HIS A 328 1.07 2.92 -3.38
CA HIS A 328 -0.16 2.28 -3.82
C HIS A 328 -0.26 2.33 -5.33
N ILE A 329 -0.33 1.17 -5.97
CA ILE A 329 -0.48 1.04 -7.41
C ILE A 329 -1.92 0.65 -7.74
N ASN A 330 -2.61 1.53 -8.45
CA ASN A 330 -3.97 1.33 -8.90
C ASN A 330 -4.05 1.36 -10.43
N LYS A 331 -5.00 0.60 -10.97
CA LYS A 331 -5.34 0.64 -12.40
C LYS A 331 -6.73 1.24 -12.58
N ILE A 332 -6.80 2.45 -13.12
CA ILE A 332 -8.02 3.21 -13.34
C ILE A 332 -8.15 3.39 -14.86
N ASP A 333 -9.26 2.97 -15.45
CA ASP A 333 -9.55 3.07 -16.89
C ASP A 333 -8.41 2.54 -17.79
N GLY A 334 -7.80 1.42 -17.39
CA GLY A 334 -6.69 0.82 -18.12
C GLY A 334 -5.33 1.49 -17.92
N LYS A 335 -5.27 2.61 -17.21
CA LYS A 335 -4.04 3.34 -16.88
C LYS A 335 -3.56 3.00 -15.48
N THR A 336 -2.29 2.72 -15.32
CA THR A 336 -1.66 2.49 -14.02
C THR A 336 -1.21 3.80 -13.41
N LYS A 337 -1.70 4.09 -12.20
CA LYS A 337 -1.26 5.25 -11.41
C LYS A 337 -0.59 4.77 -10.12
N ILE A 338 0.46 5.48 -9.71
CA ILE A 338 1.13 5.27 -8.42
C ILE A 338 0.90 6.50 -7.55
N SER A 339 0.44 6.28 -6.33
CA SER A 339 0.36 7.29 -5.30
C SER A 339 1.30 6.94 -4.15
N SER A 340 2.12 7.89 -3.71
CA SER A 340 2.89 7.76 -2.49
C SER A 340 2.01 8.17 -1.31
N ILE A 341 1.93 7.33 -0.29
CA ILE A 341 1.24 7.68 0.96
C ILE A 341 2.20 8.56 1.77
N LEU A 342 1.99 9.85 1.67
CA LEU A 342 2.79 10.85 2.36
C LEU A 342 2.18 11.14 3.75
N LYS A 343 3.03 11.29 4.79
CA LYS A 343 2.67 11.66 6.17
C LYS A 343 1.88 10.62 6.97
N GLN A 344 2.57 9.57 7.34
CA GLN A 344 2.03 8.46 8.14
C GLN A 344 1.63 8.83 9.58
N ILE A 345 2.28 9.82 10.21
CA ILE A 345 2.05 10.14 11.64
C ILE A 345 0.68 10.81 11.86
N GLU A 346 0.30 11.74 10.98
CA GLU A 346 -1.02 12.38 11.05
C GLU A 346 -2.12 11.39 10.65
N PHE A 347 -1.83 10.57 9.64
CA PHE A 347 -2.71 9.54 9.14
C PHE A 347 -2.97 8.45 10.19
N LYS A 348 -1.95 8.01 10.93
CA LYS A 348 -2.06 7.02 11.99
C LYS A 348 -2.97 7.51 13.13
N LYS A 349 -2.80 8.75 13.61
CA LYS A 349 -3.68 9.30 14.66
C LYS A 349 -5.14 9.24 14.25
N ILE A 350 -5.46 9.53 13.01
CA ILE A 350 -6.83 9.57 12.51
C ILE A 350 -7.38 8.18 12.26
N LEU A 351 -6.57 7.25 11.76
CA LEU A 351 -6.99 5.85 11.62
C LEU A 351 -7.14 5.17 12.98
N ASP A 352 -6.25 5.49 13.94
CA ASP A 352 -6.38 5.02 15.33
C ASP A 352 -7.65 5.58 15.98
N ASP A 353 -7.99 6.85 15.73
CA ASP A 353 -9.23 7.49 16.20
C ASP A 353 -10.49 6.91 15.52
N LEU A 354 -10.35 6.34 14.31
CA LEU A 354 -11.41 5.69 13.55
C LEU A 354 -11.55 4.19 13.84
N ASP A 355 -10.63 3.61 14.62
CA ASP A 355 -10.51 2.14 14.81
C ASP A 355 -10.45 1.36 13.47
N VAL A 356 -9.82 1.98 12.46
CA VAL A 356 -9.70 1.48 11.09
C VAL A 356 -8.24 1.18 10.77
N ARG A 357 -7.97 0.03 10.19
CA ARG A 357 -6.64 -0.31 9.71
C ARG A 357 -6.41 0.26 8.31
N ALA A 358 -5.24 0.84 8.08
CA ALA A 358 -4.84 1.35 6.77
C ALA A 358 -4.98 0.29 5.65
N SER A 359 -4.72 -0.97 6.00
CA SER A 359 -4.87 -2.12 5.11
C SER A 359 -6.29 -2.31 4.59
N ASP A 360 -7.29 -2.10 5.44
CA ASP A 360 -8.70 -2.30 5.09
C ASP A 360 -9.16 -1.27 4.06
N ILE A 361 -8.68 -0.02 4.17
CA ILE A 361 -8.94 1.04 3.20
C ILE A 361 -8.30 0.72 1.84
N LEU A 362 -7.01 0.33 1.84
CA LEU A 362 -6.23 0.18 0.62
C LEU A 362 -6.59 -1.07 -0.18
N GLN A 363 -7.19 -2.08 0.44
CA GLN A 363 -7.50 -3.36 -0.20
C GLN A 363 -8.99 -3.54 -0.54
N SER A 364 -9.86 -2.70 0.02
CA SER A 364 -11.29 -2.74 -0.28
C SER A 364 -11.60 -2.41 -1.74
N ASN A 365 -12.58 -3.10 -2.32
CA ASN A 365 -13.10 -2.78 -3.65
C ASN A 365 -13.81 -1.42 -3.69
N GLY A 366 -14.39 -1.02 -2.56
CA GLY A 366 -14.97 0.28 -2.31
C GLY A 366 -15.30 0.45 -0.84
N ILE A 367 -15.39 1.69 -0.39
CA ILE A 367 -15.58 2.04 1.02
C ILE A 367 -16.85 2.86 1.19
N ILE A 368 -17.68 2.43 2.13
CA ILE A 368 -18.85 3.18 2.59
C ILE A 368 -18.49 3.82 3.93
N TRP A 369 -18.46 5.14 3.97
CA TRP A 369 -18.17 5.91 5.18
C TRP A 369 -19.46 6.25 5.91
N VAL A 370 -19.53 5.90 7.20
CA VAL A 370 -20.70 6.14 8.07
C VAL A 370 -20.28 6.76 9.39
N GLU A 371 -21.24 7.27 10.17
CA GLU A 371 -20.93 7.93 11.45
C GLU A 371 -20.47 6.92 12.52
N GLY A 372 -21.13 5.77 12.62
CA GLY A 372 -20.83 4.82 13.68
C GLY A 372 -21.26 3.37 13.41
N PRO A 373 -21.02 2.47 14.38
CA PRO A 373 -21.26 1.04 14.24
C PRO A 373 -22.74 0.65 14.09
N SER A 374 -23.69 1.45 14.63
CA SER A 374 -25.13 1.23 14.43
C SER A 374 -25.51 1.34 12.96
N ASP A 375 -24.97 2.34 12.26
CA ASP A 375 -25.24 2.59 10.86
C ASP A 375 -24.80 1.41 9.99
N ARG A 376 -23.64 0.83 10.29
CA ARG A 376 -23.14 -0.40 9.64
C ARG A 376 -24.14 -1.53 9.79
N THR A 377 -24.72 -1.69 10.97
CA THR A 377 -25.66 -2.75 11.25
C THR A 377 -26.92 -2.61 10.40
N TYR A 378 -27.50 -1.42 10.34
CA TYR A 378 -28.69 -1.15 9.52
C TYR A 378 -28.41 -1.28 8.02
N LEU A 379 -27.32 -0.69 7.55
CA LEU A 379 -26.95 -0.74 6.13
C LEU A 379 -26.73 -2.16 5.63
N ASN A 380 -26.01 -2.98 6.36
CA ASN A 380 -25.81 -4.39 5.98
C ASN A 380 -27.13 -5.13 5.89
N LYS A 381 -28.07 -4.90 6.80
CA LYS A 381 -29.41 -5.48 6.72
C LYS A 381 -30.17 -5.00 5.47
N TRP A 382 -30.19 -3.70 5.20
CA TRP A 382 -30.89 -3.14 4.04
C TRP A 382 -30.27 -3.52 2.70
N ILE A 383 -28.94 -3.55 2.60
CA ILE A 383 -28.24 -4.03 1.40
C ILE A 383 -28.61 -5.50 1.15
N ASN A 384 -28.57 -6.33 2.19
CA ASN A 384 -28.91 -7.75 2.08
C ASN A 384 -30.36 -7.99 1.66
N LEU A 385 -31.31 -7.14 2.06
CA LEU A 385 -32.71 -7.21 1.63
C LEU A 385 -32.90 -6.91 0.13
N ILE A 386 -32.01 -6.09 -0.48
CA ILE A 386 -32.07 -5.78 -1.92
C ILE A 386 -31.21 -6.78 -2.72
N ASP A 387 -30.04 -7.15 -2.21
CA ASP A 387 -29.11 -8.03 -2.90
C ASP A 387 -28.29 -8.85 -1.88
N ASP A 388 -28.73 -10.06 -1.63
CA ASP A 388 -28.12 -11.00 -0.68
C ASP A 388 -26.74 -11.53 -1.11
N LYS A 389 -26.34 -11.28 -2.37
CA LYS A 389 -25.02 -11.65 -2.91
C LYS A 389 -23.92 -10.65 -2.55
N LEU A 390 -24.29 -9.45 -2.13
CA LEU A 390 -23.32 -8.42 -1.73
C LEU A 390 -22.89 -8.65 -0.28
N ILE A 391 -21.62 -8.93 -0.08
CA ILE A 391 -21.03 -9.30 1.22
C ILE A 391 -20.02 -8.25 1.63
N GLU A 392 -20.16 -7.71 2.85
CA GLU A 392 -19.16 -6.84 3.47
C GLU A 392 -17.85 -7.59 3.70
N GLY A 393 -16.71 -6.91 3.48
CA GLY A 393 -15.38 -7.51 3.52
C GLY A 393 -14.95 -8.19 2.21
N TYR A 394 -15.90 -8.42 1.29
CA TYR A 394 -15.61 -8.98 -0.03
C TYR A 394 -15.92 -7.99 -1.17
N HIS A 395 -17.12 -7.42 -1.20
CA HIS A 395 -17.56 -6.50 -2.25
C HIS A 395 -17.39 -5.03 -1.85
N TYR A 396 -17.49 -4.73 -0.56
CA TYR A 396 -17.35 -3.39 0.02
C TYR A 396 -16.89 -3.50 1.48
N SER A 397 -16.39 -2.41 2.03
CA SER A 397 -16.10 -2.27 3.46
C SER A 397 -16.83 -1.05 4.01
N ILE A 398 -17.30 -1.14 5.26
CA ILE A 398 -17.92 -0.01 5.95
C ILE A 398 -16.95 0.52 7.01
N MET A 399 -16.67 1.83 6.95
CA MET A 399 -15.73 2.54 7.81
C MET A 399 -16.43 3.66 8.56
N PHE A 400 -15.91 3.96 9.76
CA PHE A 400 -16.49 4.98 10.64
C PHE A 400 -15.67 6.26 10.59
N TYR A 401 -16.34 7.42 10.43
CA TYR A 401 -15.65 8.70 10.53
C TYR A 401 -15.84 9.40 11.89
N GLY A 402 -16.84 9.03 12.70
CA GLY A 402 -17.18 9.72 13.95
C GLY A 402 -17.48 11.22 13.77
N GLY A 403 -18.45 11.76 14.47
CA GLY A 403 -18.99 13.10 14.17
C GLY A 403 -17.98 14.25 14.15
N ARG A 404 -16.83 14.16 14.86
CA ARG A 404 -15.78 15.20 14.89
C ARG A 404 -14.77 15.09 13.76
N LEU A 405 -14.62 13.92 13.14
CA LEU A 405 -13.61 13.67 12.13
C LEU A 405 -14.05 14.03 10.72
N LEU A 406 -15.34 14.09 10.47
CA LEU A 406 -15.90 14.43 9.15
C LEU A 406 -15.37 15.76 8.60
N SER A 407 -15.11 16.74 9.46
CA SER A 407 -14.55 18.04 9.07
C SER A 407 -13.11 17.93 8.52
N ASN A 408 -12.36 16.90 8.93
CA ASN A 408 -10.97 16.71 8.57
C ASN A 408 -10.79 15.81 7.32
N LEU A 409 -11.88 15.20 6.81
CA LEU A 409 -11.84 14.34 5.64
C LEU A 409 -12.08 15.15 4.37
N SER A 410 -11.37 14.83 3.29
CA SER A 410 -11.63 15.33 1.95
C SER A 410 -11.69 14.19 0.95
N PHE A 411 -12.58 14.35 -0.03
CA PHE A 411 -12.74 13.44 -1.17
C PHE A 411 -12.27 14.10 -2.47
N ASP A 412 -11.56 15.23 -2.40
CA ASP A 412 -10.92 15.85 -3.55
C ASP A 412 -9.58 15.17 -3.84
N TYR A 413 -9.43 14.65 -5.06
CA TYR A 413 -8.23 13.95 -5.51
C TYR A 413 -7.02 14.89 -5.65
N ASP A 414 -7.25 16.14 -6.07
CA ASP A 414 -6.21 17.12 -6.36
C ASP A 414 -5.88 18.05 -5.18
N LEU A 415 -6.47 17.79 -4.02
CA LEU A 415 -6.30 18.65 -2.85
C LEU A 415 -4.83 18.72 -2.40
N ILE A 416 -4.30 19.94 -2.33
CA ILE A 416 -2.93 20.24 -1.87
C ILE A 416 -2.92 20.70 -0.40
N ASN A 417 -4.10 20.94 0.19
CA ASN A 417 -4.21 21.41 1.57
C ASN A 417 -3.79 20.34 2.58
N ASN A 418 -2.79 20.66 3.41
CA ASN A 418 -2.21 19.75 4.40
C ASN A 418 -3.09 19.51 5.64
N GLU A 419 -4.19 20.23 5.79
CA GLU A 419 -5.10 20.11 6.94
C GLU A 419 -6.20 19.06 6.74
N LEU A 420 -6.44 18.65 5.48
CA LEU A 420 -7.47 17.67 5.15
C LEU A 420 -6.87 16.35 4.64
N ILE A 421 -7.57 15.25 4.90
CA ILE A 421 -7.14 13.91 4.51
C ILE A 421 -7.79 13.54 3.18
N PRO A 422 -7.02 13.39 2.11
CA PRO A 422 -7.55 13.07 0.81
C PRO A 422 -7.89 11.57 0.69
N LEU A 423 -9.09 11.17 1.09
CA LEU A 423 -9.52 9.76 1.11
C LEU A 423 -9.54 9.12 -0.29
N LEU A 424 -9.86 9.86 -1.35
CA LEU A 424 -9.83 9.34 -2.71
C LEU A 424 -8.43 8.98 -3.21
N LYS A 425 -7.37 9.55 -2.61
CA LYS A 425 -5.99 9.11 -2.91
C LYS A 425 -5.70 7.71 -2.37
N LEU A 426 -6.47 7.25 -1.40
CA LEU A 426 -6.32 5.93 -0.78
C LEU A 426 -7.22 4.90 -1.45
N ASN A 427 -8.47 5.25 -1.65
CA ASN A 427 -9.44 4.42 -2.37
C ASN A 427 -10.35 5.31 -3.20
N THR A 428 -10.29 5.15 -4.51
CA THR A 428 -11.08 5.95 -5.46
C THR A 428 -12.57 5.65 -5.43
N ASN A 429 -12.95 4.51 -4.85
CA ASN A 429 -14.32 4.05 -4.75
C ASN A 429 -14.85 4.35 -3.35
N SER A 430 -15.40 5.54 -3.14
CA SER A 430 -15.93 5.98 -1.85
C SER A 430 -17.40 6.40 -1.96
N PHE A 431 -18.17 6.06 -0.93
CA PHE A 431 -19.54 6.50 -0.73
C PHE A 431 -19.69 7.00 0.70
N VAL A 432 -20.36 8.12 0.92
CA VAL A 432 -20.50 8.71 2.26
C VAL A 432 -21.96 8.81 2.65
N ILE A 433 -22.28 8.35 3.86
CA ILE A 433 -23.60 8.50 4.46
C ILE A 433 -23.46 9.41 5.67
N MET A 434 -24.29 10.43 5.73
CA MET A 434 -24.24 11.46 6.77
C MET A 434 -25.64 11.70 7.34
N ASP A 435 -25.74 11.76 8.65
CA ASP A 435 -26.96 12.20 9.30
C ASP A 435 -27.23 13.67 9.00
N ARG A 436 -28.48 14.06 8.89
CA ARG A 436 -28.86 15.46 8.64
C ARG A 436 -28.59 16.35 9.85
N ASP A 437 -28.78 15.81 11.06
CA ASP A 437 -28.65 16.49 12.37
C ASP A 437 -29.64 17.66 12.61
N GLY A 438 -30.37 18.07 11.60
CA GLY A 438 -31.29 19.21 11.69
C GLY A 438 -32.53 18.92 12.50
N LYS A 439 -32.93 19.85 13.35
CA LYS A 439 -34.22 19.80 14.07
C LYS A 439 -35.45 20.08 13.18
N THR A 440 -35.22 20.59 11.98
CA THR A 440 -36.26 20.85 10.98
C THR A 440 -35.73 20.53 9.59
N ILE A 441 -36.62 20.08 8.68
CA ILE A 441 -36.26 19.77 7.28
C ILE A 441 -35.73 20.99 6.53
N SER A 442 -36.14 22.18 6.90
CA SER A 442 -35.72 23.46 6.30
C SER A 442 -34.38 23.99 6.81
N GLN A 443 -33.78 23.37 7.83
CA GLN A 443 -32.47 23.76 8.33
C GLN A 443 -31.39 23.49 7.28
N LYS A 444 -30.59 24.52 6.97
CA LYS A 444 -29.45 24.38 6.03
C LYS A 444 -28.44 23.34 6.54
N LEU A 445 -27.88 22.58 5.61
CA LEU A 445 -26.74 21.70 5.90
C LEU A 445 -25.53 22.54 6.31
N ASN A 446 -24.67 21.97 7.15
CA ASN A 446 -23.42 22.63 7.52
C ASN A 446 -22.43 22.62 6.35
N ASP A 447 -21.43 23.51 6.39
CA ASP A 447 -20.47 23.71 5.30
C ASP A 447 -19.67 22.43 4.99
N THR A 448 -19.36 21.63 6.00
CA THR A 448 -18.66 20.33 5.82
C THR A 448 -19.48 19.37 4.96
N LYS A 449 -20.78 19.21 5.22
CA LYS A 449 -21.64 18.30 4.45
C LYS A 449 -21.82 18.78 3.01
N LEU A 450 -21.95 20.08 2.82
CA LEU A 450 -22.02 20.70 1.48
C LEU A 450 -20.72 20.51 0.70
N ARG A 451 -19.57 20.69 1.35
CA ARG A 451 -18.26 20.45 0.74
C ARG A 451 -18.10 19.01 0.29
N ILE A 452 -18.37 18.02 1.16
CA ILE A 452 -18.27 16.59 0.83
C ILE A 452 -19.21 16.22 -0.32
N GLN A 453 -20.43 16.76 -0.33
CA GLN A 453 -21.38 16.56 -1.41
C GLN A 453 -20.86 17.13 -2.74
N THR A 454 -20.17 18.24 -2.73
CA THR A 454 -19.56 18.85 -3.91
C THR A 454 -18.35 18.03 -4.40
N GLU A 455 -17.51 17.54 -3.49
CA GLU A 455 -16.30 16.77 -3.79
C GLU A 455 -16.62 15.39 -4.40
N LEU A 456 -17.63 14.68 -3.86
CA LEU A 456 -17.99 13.31 -4.30
C LEU A 456 -19.10 13.25 -5.36
N GLY A 457 -19.87 14.33 -5.49
CA GLY A 457 -21.10 14.33 -6.30
C GLY A 457 -22.29 13.65 -5.60
N ASN A 458 -23.50 13.97 -6.05
CA ASN A 458 -24.75 13.54 -5.43
C ASN A 458 -24.96 12.02 -5.44
N ASP A 459 -24.41 11.33 -6.43
CA ASP A 459 -24.58 9.87 -6.60
C ASP A 459 -23.80 9.05 -5.57
N ASN A 460 -22.74 9.62 -4.97
CA ASN A 460 -21.88 8.97 -4.00
C ASN A 460 -22.07 9.50 -2.58
N VAL A 461 -23.10 10.29 -2.35
CA VAL A 461 -23.40 10.87 -1.04
C VAL A 461 -24.87 10.63 -0.69
N TRP A 462 -25.11 10.13 0.50
CA TRP A 462 -26.42 10.01 1.08
C TRP A 462 -26.51 10.84 2.37
N ILE A 463 -27.23 11.94 2.34
CA ILE A 463 -27.60 12.70 3.53
C ILE A 463 -29.00 12.25 3.93
N THR A 464 -29.17 11.83 5.18
CA THR A 464 -30.44 11.31 5.67
C THR A 464 -31.57 12.35 5.50
N LYS A 465 -32.77 11.88 5.16
CA LYS A 465 -33.95 12.74 5.08
C LYS A 465 -34.48 13.08 6.46
N GLY A 466 -34.35 12.15 7.40
CA GLY A 466 -34.57 12.34 8.83
C GLY A 466 -33.37 12.91 9.55
N ARG A 467 -33.49 13.15 10.86
CA ARG A 467 -32.44 13.72 11.71
C ARG A 467 -31.24 12.77 11.86
N GLU A 468 -31.52 11.47 11.95
CA GLU A 468 -30.54 10.39 12.05
C GLU A 468 -30.98 9.17 11.24
N ILE A 469 -30.08 8.20 11.04
CA ILE A 469 -30.36 6.99 10.25
C ILE A 469 -31.51 6.16 10.83
N GLU A 470 -31.70 6.15 12.13
CA GLU A 470 -32.77 5.45 12.82
C GLU A 470 -34.18 5.94 12.43
N ASN A 471 -34.31 7.16 11.87
CA ASN A 471 -35.61 7.63 11.38
C ASN A 471 -36.13 6.85 10.15
N TYR A 472 -35.28 6.01 9.53
CA TYR A 472 -35.66 5.09 8.47
C TYR A 472 -36.25 3.77 8.99
N LEU A 473 -36.27 3.54 10.30
CA LEU A 473 -36.94 2.40 10.90
C LEU A 473 -38.47 2.65 10.95
N SER A 474 -39.24 1.70 10.53
CA SER A 474 -40.69 1.83 10.63
C SER A 474 -41.16 1.77 12.09
N ASN A 475 -42.29 2.43 12.38
CA ASN A 475 -42.91 2.35 13.70
C ASN A 475 -43.15 0.89 14.10
N ILE A 476 -43.65 0.06 13.17
CA ILE A 476 -43.93 -1.37 13.39
C ILE A 476 -42.67 -2.13 13.80
N THR A 477 -41.56 -1.89 13.14
CA THR A 477 -40.26 -2.51 13.48
C THR A 477 -39.83 -2.16 14.90
N ILE A 478 -39.92 -0.89 15.26
CA ILE A 478 -39.55 -0.40 16.58
C ILE A 478 -40.51 -0.92 17.65
N GLU A 479 -41.82 -0.93 17.37
CA GLU A 479 -42.86 -1.45 18.25
C GLU A 479 -42.63 -2.95 18.53
N ASN A 480 -42.41 -3.77 17.50
CA ASN A 480 -42.15 -5.20 17.64
C ASN A 480 -40.88 -5.46 18.49
N TRP A 481 -39.82 -4.68 18.29
CA TRP A 481 -38.62 -4.77 19.13
C TRP A 481 -38.90 -4.42 20.59
N LEU A 482 -39.62 -3.30 20.85
CA LEU A 482 -39.98 -2.87 22.19
C LEU A 482 -40.94 -3.83 22.88
N GLU A 483 -41.92 -4.38 22.15
CA GLU A 483 -42.83 -5.41 22.66
C GLU A 483 -42.06 -6.69 23.05
N ASN A 484 -41.07 -7.08 22.23
CA ASN A 484 -40.21 -8.20 22.59
C ASN A 484 -39.40 -7.94 23.84
N LEU A 485 -38.87 -6.72 24.00
CA LEU A 485 -38.03 -6.31 25.13
C LEU A 485 -38.84 -6.20 26.45
N TYR A 486 -40.01 -5.57 26.39
CA TYR A 486 -40.81 -5.25 27.58
C TYR A 486 -41.97 -6.20 27.82
N LYS A 487 -42.31 -7.10 26.86
CA LYS A 487 -43.43 -8.03 26.90
C LYS A 487 -44.80 -7.31 27.06
N THR A 488 -44.90 -6.08 26.62
CA THR A 488 -46.12 -5.25 26.67
C THR A 488 -46.27 -4.51 25.36
N LYS A 489 -47.55 -4.33 24.93
CA LYS A 489 -47.84 -3.57 23.70
C LYS A 489 -47.42 -2.11 23.86
N VAL A 490 -46.63 -1.64 22.89
CA VAL A 490 -46.06 -0.29 22.84
C VAL A 490 -46.51 0.33 21.52
N ILE A 491 -46.90 1.60 21.53
CA ILE A 491 -47.14 2.40 20.33
C ILE A 491 -46.13 3.53 20.33
N ILE A 492 -45.39 3.67 19.24
CA ILE A 492 -44.34 4.70 19.09
C ILE A 492 -44.59 5.49 17.80
N ASN A 493 -44.21 6.74 17.83
CA ASN A 493 -44.13 7.59 16.64
C ASN A 493 -42.69 8.01 16.41
N ASN A 494 -42.02 7.41 15.41
CA ASN A 494 -40.66 7.75 15.01
C ASN A 494 -40.71 8.93 14.04
N GLU A 495 -40.72 10.13 14.60
CA GLU A 495 -40.82 11.38 13.82
C GLU A 495 -39.48 11.73 13.17
N LEU A 496 -39.52 12.31 11.96
CA LEU A 496 -38.36 12.67 11.14
C LEU A 496 -37.34 13.58 11.82
N ASN A 497 -37.81 14.45 12.70
CA ASN A 497 -36.99 15.52 13.29
C ASN A 497 -36.57 15.23 14.73
N ILE A 498 -36.94 14.07 15.24
CA ILE A 498 -36.70 13.64 16.61
C ILE A 498 -35.77 12.44 16.60
N LYS A 499 -34.83 12.36 17.54
CA LYS A 499 -33.98 11.18 17.71
C LYS A 499 -34.82 10.00 18.23
N LEU A 500 -34.45 8.80 17.83
CA LEU A 500 -35.15 7.58 18.28
C LEU A 500 -35.17 7.48 19.82
N GLU A 501 -34.10 7.88 20.51
CA GLU A 501 -34.07 7.92 21.98
C GLU A 501 -35.14 8.85 22.57
N GLU A 502 -35.36 10.02 21.94
CA GLU A 502 -36.38 10.97 22.36
C GLU A 502 -37.79 10.39 22.13
N SER A 503 -38.02 9.73 20.98
CA SER A 503 -39.26 9.06 20.66
C SER A 503 -39.58 7.94 21.65
N ILE A 504 -38.58 7.12 22.02
CA ILE A 504 -38.71 6.07 23.03
C ILE A 504 -39.01 6.65 24.41
N SER A 505 -38.33 7.74 24.79
CA SER A 505 -38.48 8.38 26.10
C SER A 505 -39.87 9.02 26.28
N ASN A 506 -40.53 9.39 25.20
CA ASN A 506 -41.88 9.97 25.22
C ASN A 506 -42.98 8.93 25.49
N VAL A 507 -42.65 7.65 25.52
CA VAL A 507 -43.60 6.60 25.85
C VAL A 507 -43.62 6.38 27.36
N ASP A 508 -44.74 6.69 28.03
CA ASP A 508 -44.91 6.72 29.50
C ASP A 508 -44.38 5.51 30.29
N LYS A 509 -44.29 4.35 29.66
CA LYS A 509 -43.84 3.10 30.26
C LYS A 509 -42.33 2.83 30.10
N LEU A 510 -41.63 3.59 29.28
CA LEU A 510 -40.27 3.31 28.83
C LEU A 510 -39.21 4.31 29.31
N GLY A 511 -39.56 5.26 30.15
CA GLY A 511 -38.72 6.38 30.61
C GLY A 511 -37.36 6.05 31.25
N LYS A 512 -36.95 4.75 31.26
CA LYS A 512 -35.64 4.29 31.76
C LYS A 512 -34.72 3.75 30.67
N LEU A 513 -35.20 3.59 29.42
CA LEU A 513 -34.36 3.07 28.34
C LEU A 513 -33.45 4.19 27.81
N LYS A 514 -32.17 4.08 28.07
CA LYS A 514 -31.15 4.98 27.51
C LYS A 514 -30.61 4.36 26.23
N TYR A 515 -31.29 4.60 25.11
CA TYR A 515 -30.96 4.04 23.81
C TYR A 515 -29.49 4.35 23.41
N ASN A 516 -29.08 5.59 23.50
CA ASN A 516 -27.75 6.04 23.07
C ASN A 516 -26.60 5.39 23.85
N LEU A 517 -26.79 4.96 25.09
CA LEU A 517 -25.74 4.27 25.86
C LEU A 517 -25.44 2.87 25.33
N ASN A 518 -26.40 2.24 24.62
CA ASN A 518 -26.29 0.86 24.11
C ASN A 518 -26.73 0.77 22.64
N LYS A 519 -26.55 1.87 21.86
CA LYS A 519 -27.04 2.02 20.48
C LYS A 519 -26.69 0.82 19.60
N ASN A 520 -25.43 0.33 19.64
CA ASN A 520 -24.97 -0.82 18.86
C ASN A 520 -25.66 -2.12 19.22
N LYS A 521 -25.87 -2.38 20.53
CA LYS A 521 -26.59 -3.57 20.98
C LYS A 521 -28.03 -3.55 20.49
N TYR A 522 -28.70 -2.42 20.67
CA TYR A 522 -30.10 -2.29 20.27
C TYR A 522 -30.29 -2.31 18.76
N ALA A 523 -29.37 -1.71 17.99
CA ALA A 523 -29.36 -1.85 16.53
C ALA A 523 -29.30 -3.32 16.11
N SER A 524 -28.43 -4.13 16.73
CA SER A 524 -28.31 -5.57 16.46
C SER A 524 -29.58 -6.36 16.83
N GLU A 525 -30.33 -5.91 17.81
CA GLU A 525 -31.62 -6.52 18.17
C GLU A 525 -32.71 -6.09 17.18
N ILE A 526 -32.82 -4.80 16.85
CA ILE A 526 -33.84 -4.21 15.98
C ILE A 526 -33.82 -4.83 14.58
N ILE A 527 -32.63 -5.08 14.00
CA ILE A 527 -32.51 -5.61 12.63
C ILE A 527 -33.21 -6.98 12.45
N SER A 528 -33.44 -7.74 13.54
CA SER A 528 -34.15 -9.00 13.47
C SER A 528 -35.66 -8.82 13.13
N PHE A 529 -36.18 -7.61 13.36
CA PHE A 529 -37.57 -7.24 13.07
C PHE A 529 -37.73 -6.48 11.75
N VAL A 530 -36.64 -6.04 11.13
CA VAL A 530 -36.64 -5.31 9.85
C VAL A 530 -37.00 -6.26 8.71
N GLN A 531 -38.04 -5.90 7.95
CA GLN A 531 -38.59 -6.63 6.82
C GLN A 531 -38.42 -5.85 5.50
N LEU A 532 -38.74 -6.49 4.36
CA LEU A 532 -38.61 -5.86 3.04
C LEU A 532 -39.51 -4.61 2.90
N GLU A 533 -40.68 -4.64 3.52
CA GLU A 533 -41.67 -3.55 3.52
C GLU A 533 -41.12 -2.27 4.19
N ASP A 534 -40.17 -2.40 5.12
CA ASP A 534 -39.53 -1.27 5.78
C ASP A 534 -38.72 -0.40 4.82
N LEU A 535 -38.30 -0.95 3.68
CA LEU A 535 -37.62 -0.18 2.65
C LEU A 535 -38.50 0.94 2.05
N ASN A 536 -39.80 0.89 2.23
CA ASN A 536 -40.71 1.96 1.77
C ASN A 536 -40.71 3.21 2.66
N GLN A 537 -39.92 3.21 3.74
CA GLN A 537 -39.78 4.37 4.61
C GLN A 537 -38.99 5.50 3.94
N LEU A 538 -39.59 6.68 3.86
CA LEU A 538 -38.97 7.89 3.30
C LEU A 538 -38.43 7.66 1.86
N ASP A 539 -37.14 7.87 1.67
CA ASP A 539 -36.38 7.62 0.43
C ASP A 539 -35.41 6.43 0.56
N LEU A 540 -35.61 5.54 1.57
CA LEU A 540 -34.71 4.44 1.85
C LEU A 540 -34.51 3.52 0.65
N ASN A 541 -35.61 3.13 0.00
CA ASN A 541 -35.57 2.23 -1.16
C ASN A 541 -34.74 2.82 -2.31
N GLU A 542 -34.93 4.10 -2.61
CA GLU A 542 -34.16 4.81 -3.64
C GLU A 542 -32.67 4.84 -3.26
N LYS A 543 -32.34 5.22 -2.02
CA LYS A 543 -30.97 5.38 -1.54
C LYS A 543 -30.22 4.05 -1.47
N ILE A 544 -30.87 2.97 -0.97
CA ILE A 544 -30.23 1.65 -0.92
C ILE A 544 -30.07 1.07 -2.32
N ASN A 545 -31.03 1.22 -3.23
CA ASN A 545 -30.86 0.80 -4.61
C ASN A 545 -29.72 1.55 -5.32
N ASN A 546 -29.55 2.85 -5.07
CA ASN A 546 -28.40 3.60 -5.58
C ASN A 546 -27.09 3.06 -5.01
N LEU A 547 -27.01 2.85 -3.70
CA LEU A 547 -25.84 2.27 -3.05
C LEU A 547 -25.47 0.89 -3.61
N VAL A 548 -26.46 -0.01 -3.79
CA VAL A 548 -26.28 -1.33 -4.41
C VAL A 548 -25.72 -1.20 -5.83
N LYS A 549 -26.26 -0.27 -6.65
CA LYS A 549 -25.72 0.00 -8.00
C LYS A 549 -24.28 0.47 -7.94
N VAL A 550 -23.94 1.34 -7.02
CA VAL A 550 -22.57 1.84 -6.83
C VAL A 550 -21.62 0.71 -6.41
N ILE A 551 -22.03 -0.14 -5.45
CA ILE A 551 -21.24 -1.31 -5.04
C ILE A 551 -21.03 -2.27 -6.22
N ARG A 552 -22.06 -2.56 -7.01
CA ARG A 552 -21.95 -3.41 -8.20
C ARG A 552 -20.98 -2.82 -9.23
N LYS A 553 -21.03 -1.51 -9.47
CA LYS A 553 -20.08 -0.79 -10.34
C LYS A 553 -18.64 -0.94 -9.87
N TRP A 554 -18.38 -0.82 -8.57
CA TRP A 554 -17.04 -1.02 -8.00
C TRP A 554 -16.50 -2.42 -8.26
N ASN A 555 -17.37 -3.42 -8.28
CA ASN A 555 -17.03 -4.82 -8.48
C ASN A 555 -17.18 -5.30 -9.93
N LYS A 556 -17.71 -4.46 -10.85
CA LYS A 556 -17.98 -4.78 -12.25
C LYS A 556 -18.94 -5.98 -12.43
N ILE A 557 -19.98 -6.07 -11.59
CA ILE A 557 -21.01 -7.10 -11.58
C ILE A 557 -22.41 -6.51 -11.75
#